data_537ca195867f4298b064aa85d0673303
#
_entry.id   537ca195867f4298b064aa85d0673303
#
_cell.length_a   1.000
_cell.length_b   1.000
_cell.length_c   1.000
_cell.angle_alpha   90.00
_cell.angle_beta   90.00
_cell.angle_gamma   90.00
#
_symmetry.space_group_name_H-M   'P 1'
#
loop_
_entity.id
_entity.type
_entity.pdbx_description
1 polymer ?
#
loop_
_entity_poly.entity_id
_entity_poly.type
_entity_poly.pdbx_seq_one_letter_code
_entity_poly.pdbx_strand_id
1 'polypeptide(L)'
;MKSEVNFWSVTWGVLMAVLFSAAAAYLGLKVGQVFEAAIPIAIIAVGVSAAAKRSNALRENVIIQSIGACSGAVVAGAIFTLPAIYILQAKYPEMSADFLKIFIASLLGGVLGILFLIPFRRYFVEAPQEQFPFPEATATTQVLKSGASDNSPQPSDISHQPSQAKPLLIAGLVGGLYDFIVATFGWWNENVTSRMIPYGDDLAEKAKLVFKNNTGAAVLGLGYIIGFRYALIITLGSLFVWWLVVPGMALLFGDDVLNQWNPAITTAVGDMSPEQIFTSYGKSIGIGAIAMAGIIGIIKSWGVIKSAVGLATKAGATTDSQQTQQDLPFKFIAIASVVTLVLTFLFFWFGVMDGNLLFASVAIILTAVIAFLFTTVAANAIAIVGSNPVSGMTLMTLILASVVMVAVGLKGTGGMVAALIMGGVVCTALSMAGSFITDLKIGYWCGTEPRKQQTWKFLGTLVSAATVGGVMMLLNETYGFASGTLAAPQANAMAAVIDPLMNGVGAPWPLYALGAVIAVVLTLCKIPALAFALGMFIPMELNVPLVIGGAISWYVTSRSKDEAVNKARGEQGNLIASGFIAGGALMGVISALLRFGGIQFDYAAWWANPLSELCSLVAYVLLIIYFIRATKK
;
A
#
# COMPACT_ATOMS: atom_id res chain seq x y z
N MET A 1 17.38 -21.32 27.72
CA MET A 1 16.67 -20.13 27.18
C MET A 1 15.23 -20.50 26.91
N LYS A 2 14.24 -19.73 27.40
CA LYS A 2 12.83 -19.96 27.05
C LYS A 2 12.65 -19.72 25.55
N SER A 3 11.81 -20.53 24.89
CA SER A 3 11.56 -20.41 23.44
C SER A 3 10.95 -19.05 23.10
N GLU A 4 11.49 -18.36 22.09
CA GLU A 4 10.96 -17.10 21.55
C GLU A 4 9.62 -17.33 20.87
N VAL A 5 9.46 -18.53 20.29
CA VAL A 5 8.24 -19.00 19.67
C VAL A 5 7.48 -19.87 20.67
N ASN A 6 6.29 -19.44 21.05
CA ASN A 6 5.40 -20.15 21.95
C ASN A 6 3.95 -19.82 21.59
N PHE A 7 3.00 -20.46 22.27
CA PHE A 7 1.58 -20.25 22.01
C PHE A 7 1.17 -18.78 22.10
N TRP A 8 1.74 -18.02 23.05
CA TRP A 8 1.47 -16.59 23.20
C TRP A 8 1.89 -15.78 21.97
N SER A 9 3.16 -15.91 21.56
CA SER A 9 3.69 -15.12 20.42
C SER A 9 3.01 -15.46 19.11
N VAL A 10 2.68 -16.74 18.89
CA VAL A 10 1.98 -17.18 17.67
C VAL A 10 0.52 -16.68 17.67
N THR A 11 -0.22 -16.84 18.77
CA THR A 11 -1.62 -16.41 18.85
C THR A 11 -1.76 -14.91 18.64
N TRP A 12 -0.95 -14.10 19.33
CA TRP A 12 -0.97 -12.65 19.14
C TRP A 12 -0.51 -12.25 17.74
N GLY A 13 0.50 -12.92 17.19
CA GLY A 13 0.96 -12.69 15.81
C GLY A 13 -0.14 -12.95 14.78
N VAL A 14 -0.87 -14.07 14.92
CA VAL A 14 -2.00 -14.41 14.05
C VAL A 14 -3.15 -13.40 14.21
N LEU A 15 -3.47 -13.01 15.44
CA LEU A 15 -4.50 -12.00 15.70
C LEU A 15 -4.14 -10.66 15.02
N MET A 16 -2.89 -10.22 15.16
CA MET A 16 -2.40 -9.00 14.49
C MET A 16 -2.45 -9.15 12.97
N ALA A 17 -2.07 -10.31 12.43
CA ALA A 17 -2.16 -10.56 10.99
C ALA A 17 -3.61 -10.41 10.47
N VAL A 18 -4.61 -10.94 11.16
CA VAL A 18 -6.02 -10.81 10.79
C VAL A 18 -6.48 -9.35 10.88
N LEU A 19 -6.30 -8.72 12.04
CA LEU A 19 -6.78 -7.35 12.29
C LEU A 19 -6.18 -6.34 11.31
N PHE A 20 -4.87 -6.38 11.13
CA PHE A 20 -4.18 -5.44 10.25
C PHE A 20 -4.31 -5.78 8.77
N SER A 21 -4.56 -7.05 8.38
CA SER A 21 -4.93 -7.37 7.00
C SER A 21 -6.28 -6.75 6.63
N ALA A 22 -7.27 -6.85 7.52
CA ALA A 22 -8.57 -6.24 7.30
C ALA A 22 -8.49 -4.72 7.21
N ALA A 23 -7.78 -4.08 8.16
CA ALA A 23 -7.57 -2.65 8.19
C ALA A 23 -6.81 -2.13 6.96
N ALA A 24 -5.71 -2.79 6.58
CA ALA A 24 -4.90 -2.41 5.44
C ALA A 24 -5.66 -2.60 4.11
N ALA A 25 -6.47 -3.65 3.98
CA ALA A 25 -7.31 -3.88 2.79
C ALA A 25 -8.34 -2.76 2.62
N TYR A 26 -9.07 -2.41 3.67
CA TYR A 26 -10.04 -1.31 3.61
C TYR A 26 -9.39 0.03 3.25
N LEU A 27 -8.34 0.41 3.97
CA LEU A 27 -7.68 1.70 3.75
C LEU A 27 -7.00 1.75 2.38
N GLY A 28 -6.32 0.66 1.98
CA GLY A 28 -5.65 0.59 0.70
C GLY A 28 -6.60 0.65 -0.49
N LEU A 29 -7.78 0.05 -0.39
CA LEU A 29 -8.84 0.16 -1.39
C LEU A 29 -9.49 1.56 -1.38
N LYS A 30 -9.55 2.22 -0.23
CA LYS A 30 -10.09 3.57 -0.11
C LYS A 30 -9.14 4.63 -0.68
N VAL A 31 -7.86 4.59 -0.30
CA VAL A 31 -6.87 5.65 -0.55
C VAL A 31 -5.88 5.31 -1.67
N GLY A 32 -5.77 4.03 -2.04
CA GLY A 32 -4.76 3.56 -3.01
C GLY A 32 -3.33 3.48 -2.45
N GLN A 33 -3.19 3.55 -1.12
CA GLN A 33 -1.93 3.43 -0.40
C GLN A 33 -2.07 2.39 0.71
N VAL A 34 -1.11 1.50 0.84
CA VAL A 34 -1.03 0.56 1.97
C VAL A 34 0.06 1.02 2.92
N PHE A 35 -0.26 1.05 4.20
CA PHE A 35 0.71 1.35 5.25
C PHE A 35 1.33 0.06 5.79
N GLU A 36 2.60 0.14 6.11
CA GLU A 36 3.30 -0.94 6.81
C GLU A 36 2.87 -0.94 8.28
N ALA A 37 2.37 -2.07 8.76
CA ALA A 37 1.80 -2.19 10.10
C ALA A 37 2.86 -2.54 11.19
N ALA A 38 4.14 -2.56 10.85
CA ALA A 38 5.22 -3.00 11.73
C ALA A 38 5.26 -2.24 13.06
N ILE A 39 5.19 -0.90 13.01
CA ILE A 39 5.24 -0.05 14.21
C ILE A 39 3.98 -0.23 15.08
N PRO A 40 2.74 -0.11 14.57
CA PRO A 40 1.54 -0.34 15.37
C PRO A 40 1.50 -1.72 16.02
N ILE A 41 1.87 -2.76 15.28
CA ILE A 41 1.92 -4.13 15.79
C ILE A 41 2.96 -4.26 16.91
N ALA A 42 4.16 -3.67 16.74
CA ALA A 42 5.19 -3.68 17.77
C ALA A 42 4.71 -3.01 19.07
N ILE A 43 4.01 -1.88 18.97
CA ILE A 43 3.48 -1.17 20.15
C ILE A 43 2.42 -2.01 20.87
N ILE A 44 1.50 -2.63 20.13
CA ILE A 44 0.50 -3.51 20.71
C ILE A 44 1.18 -4.72 21.36
N ALA A 45 2.14 -5.35 20.68
CA ALA A 45 2.90 -6.49 21.20
C ALA A 45 3.60 -6.15 22.52
N VAL A 46 4.26 -4.99 22.59
CA VAL A 46 4.87 -4.49 23.83
C VAL A 46 3.84 -4.26 24.92
N GLY A 47 2.72 -3.59 24.60
CA GLY A 47 1.66 -3.30 25.55
C GLY A 47 1.04 -4.57 26.16
N VAL A 48 0.69 -5.56 25.33
CA VAL A 48 0.08 -6.81 25.82
C VAL A 48 1.08 -7.68 26.57
N SER A 49 2.35 -7.70 26.17
CA SER A 49 3.42 -8.41 26.87
C SER A 49 3.73 -7.79 28.22
N ALA A 50 3.72 -6.46 28.33
CA ALA A 50 3.88 -5.74 29.57
C ALA A 50 2.70 -6.00 30.52
N ALA A 51 1.46 -5.93 30.04
CA ALA A 51 0.26 -6.24 30.82
C ALA A 51 0.28 -7.68 31.34
N ALA A 52 0.76 -8.63 30.53
CA ALA A 52 0.91 -10.03 30.93
C ALA A 52 2.21 -10.34 31.70
N LYS A 53 3.04 -9.34 32.01
CA LYS A 53 4.32 -9.45 32.74
C LYS A 53 5.23 -10.54 32.16
N ARG A 54 5.41 -10.57 30.86
CA ARG A 54 6.21 -11.58 30.16
C ARG A 54 7.72 -11.40 30.43
N SER A 55 8.40 -12.49 30.77
CA SER A 55 9.83 -12.49 31.10
C SER A 55 10.76 -12.48 29.88
N ASN A 56 10.30 -12.85 28.70
CA ASN A 56 11.07 -12.89 27.44
C ASN A 56 10.42 -12.00 26.39
N ALA A 57 9.87 -10.85 26.83
CA ALA A 57 9.00 -10.01 26.03
C ALA A 57 9.63 -9.55 24.72
N LEU A 58 10.89 -9.10 24.70
CA LEU A 58 11.52 -8.54 23.50
C LEU A 58 11.48 -9.52 22.32
N ARG A 59 11.97 -10.74 22.51
CA ARG A 59 12.06 -11.72 21.43
C ARG A 59 10.70 -12.29 21.04
N GLU A 60 9.79 -12.48 22.02
CA GLU A 60 8.41 -12.86 21.74
C GLU A 60 7.70 -11.78 20.91
N ASN A 61 7.91 -10.50 21.24
CA ASN A 61 7.33 -9.36 20.53
C ASN A 61 7.87 -9.22 19.10
N VAL A 62 9.15 -9.55 18.85
CA VAL A 62 9.69 -9.64 17.48
C VAL A 62 8.95 -10.70 16.65
N ILE A 63 8.64 -11.87 17.24
CA ILE A 63 7.89 -12.91 16.54
C ILE A 63 6.46 -12.46 16.28
N ILE A 64 5.78 -11.85 17.26
CA ILE A 64 4.43 -11.27 17.11
C ILE A 64 4.43 -10.25 15.94
N GLN A 65 5.40 -9.33 15.95
CA GLN A 65 5.53 -8.31 14.93
C GLN A 65 5.79 -8.92 13.54
N SER A 66 6.71 -9.88 13.44
CA SER A 66 7.07 -10.51 12.16
C SER A 66 5.92 -11.31 11.55
N ILE A 67 5.12 -12.04 12.36
CA ILE A 67 3.91 -12.73 11.88
C ILE A 67 2.85 -11.70 11.46
N GLY A 68 2.61 -10.71 12.31
CA GLY A 68 1.59 -9.68 12.08
C GLY A 68 1.89 -8.79 10.86
N ALA A 69 3.16 -8.45 10.61
CA ALA A 69 3.58 -7.62 9.49
C ALA A 69 3.34 -8.26 8.11
N CYS A 70 3.01 -9.57 8.03
CA CYS A 70 2.52 -10.17 6.80
C CYS A 70 1.25 -9.48 6.28
N SER A 71 0.48 -8.86 7.16
CA SER A 71 -0.76 -8.15 6.83
C SER A 71 -0.57 -7.10 5.74
N GLY A 72 0.28 -6.12 5.97
CA GLY A 72 0.55 -5.05 5.00
C GLY A 72 1.14 -5.58 3.69
N ALA A 73 2.07 -6.54 3.81
CA ALA A 73 2.76 -7.13 2.68
C ALA A 73 1.83 -7.89 1.71
N VAL A 74 1.02 -8.82 2.23
CA VAL A 74 0.09 -9.60 1.40
C VAL A 74 -1.01 -8.72 0.83
N VAL A 75 -1.55 -7.83 1.67
CA VAL A 75 -2.61 -6.91 1.27
C VAL A 75 -2.17 -6.00 0.14
N ALA A 76 -1.00 -5.38 0.23
CA ALA A 76 -0.50 -4.48 -0.82
C ALA A 76 -0.38 -5.17 -2.19
N GLY A 77 0.07 -6.43 -2.21
CA GLY A 77 0.13 -7.20 -3.44
C GLY A 77 -1.26 -7.54 -4.01
N ALA A 78 -2.17 -7.98 -3.16
CA ALA A 78 -3.48 -8.47 -3.56
C ALA A 78 -4.43 -7.35 -4.02
N ILE A 79 -4.57 -6.27 -3.21
CA ILE A 79 -5.60 -5.24 -3.45
C ILE A 79 -5.27 -4.27 -4.58
N PHE A 80 -4.04 -4.23 -5.06
CA PHE A 80 -3.68 -3.37 -6.18
C PHE A 80 -4.01 -3.97 -7.54
N THR A 81 -4.16 -5.30 -7.61
CA THR A 81 -4.42 -6.02 -8.86
C THR A 81 -5.77 -6.73 -8.89
N LEU A 82 -6.04 -7.57 -7.90
CA LEU A 82 -7.16 -8.52 -7.96
C LEU A 82 -8.55 -7.85 -7.96
N PRO A 83 -8.81 -6.71 -7.28
CA PRO A 83 -10.10 -6.03 -7.38
C PRO A 83 -10.41 -5.49 -8.77
N ALA A 84 -9.41 -5.35 -9.66
CA ALA A 84 -9.64 -4.99 -11.04
C ALA A 84 -10.52 -6.02 -11.78
N ILE A 85 -10.51 -7.28 -11.37
CA ILE A 85 -11.40 -8.32 -11.93
C ILE A 85 -12.87 -7.97 -11.66
N TYR A 86 -13.20 -7.55 -10.44
CA TYR A 86 -14.56 -7.12 -10.10
C TYR A 86 -14.98 -5.83 -10.81
N ILE A 87 -14.04 -4.91 -11.03
CA ILE A 87 -14.29 -3.68 -11.81
C ILE A 87 -14.61 -4.03 -13.27
N LEU A 88 -13.83 -4.92 -13.87
CA LEU A 88 -14.03 -5.37 -15.24
C LEU A 88 -15.27 -6.27 -15.40
N GLN A 89 -15.68 -7.00 -14.36
CA GLN A 89 -16.88 -7.81 -14.34
C GLN A 89 -18.14 -6.98 -14.62
N ALA A 90 -18.17 -5.71 -14.22
CA ALA A 90 -19.28 -4.81 -14.57
C ALA A 90 -19.44 -4.61 -16.08
N LYS A 91 -18.35 -4.71 -16.85
CA LYS A 91 -18.33 -4.60 -18.31
C LYS A 91 -18.38 -5.96 -19.00
N TYR A 92 -17.78 -6.98 -18.37
CA TYR A 92 -17.64 -8.35 -18.87
C TYR A 92 -18.15 -9.33 -17.82
N PRO A 93 -19.48 -9.63 -17.79
CA PRO A 93 -20.10 -10.45 -16.73
C PRO A 93 -19.56 -11.89 -16.61
N GLU A 94 -18.90 -12.40 -17.65
CA GLU A 94 -18.28 -13.71 -17.65
C GLU A 94 -16.98 -13.76 -16.81
N MET A 95 -16.38 -12.61 -16.48
CA MET A 95 -15.22 -12.55 -15.60
C MET A 95 -15.62 -12.83 -14.16
N SER A 96 -14.90 -13.70 -13.49
CA SER A 96 -15.12 -13.98 -12.07
C SER A 96 -13.81 -14.22 -11.33
N ALA A 97 -13.73 -13.71 -10.11
CA ALA A 97 -12.71 -14.08 -9.15
C ALA A 97 -13.40 -14.55 -7.87
N ASP A 98 -13.34 -15.84 -7.61
CA ASP A 98 -13.79 -16.44 -6.38
C ASP A 98 -12.73 -16.32 -5.27
N PHE A 99 -13.14 -16.52 -4.04
CA PHE A 99 -12.26 -16.49 -2.87
C PHE A 99 -11.01 -17.35 -3.07
N LEU A 100 -11.17 -18.54 -3.64
CA LEU A 100 -10.07 -19.50 -3.77
C LEU A 100 -8.97 -19.01 -4.72
N LYS A 101 -9.34 -18.38 -5.84
CA LYS A 101 -8.38 -17.79 -6.79
C LYS A 101 -7.59 -16.65 -6.14
N ILE A 102 -8.27 -15.76 -5.41
CA ILE A 102 -7.64 -14.64 -4.70
C ILE A 102 -6.71 -15.15 -3.61
N PHE A 103 -7.19 -16.10 -2.80
CA PHE A 103 -6.44 -16.70 -1.70
C PHE A 103 -5.16 -17.41 -2.21
N ILE A 104 -5.29 -18.28 -3.23
CA ILE A 104 -4.16 -19.03 -3.78
C ILE A 104 -3.14 -18.08 -4.41
N ALA A 105 -3.59 -17.10 -5.21
CA ALA A 105 -2.68 -16.12 -5.83
C ALA A 105 -1.89 -15.35 -4.79
N SER A 106 -2.56 -14.86 -3.74
CA SER A 106 -1.92 -14.10 -2.64
C SER A 106 -0.98 -14.98 -1.81
N LEU A 107 -1.38 -16.22 -1.54
CA LEU A 107 -0.57 -17.18 -0.77
C LEU A 107 0.71 -17.57 -1.54
N LEU A 108 0.57 -17.99 -2.79
CA LEU A 108 1.71 -18.42 -3.61
C LEU A 108 2.67 -17.24 -3.85
N GLY A 109 2.14 -16.05 -4.12
CA GLY A 109 2.96 -14.85 -4.25
C GLY A 109 3.74 -14.55 -2.95
N GLY A 110 3.07 -14.54 -1.81
CA GLY A 110 3.72 -14.29 -0.52
C GLY A 110 4.80 -15.33 -0.18
N VAL A 111 4.54 -16.62 -0.44
CA VAL A 111 5.53 -17.69 -0.25
C VAL A 111 6.73 -17.52 -1.17
N LEU A 112 6.53 -17.21 -2.46
CA LEU A 112 7.62 -16.92 -3.40
C LEU A 112 8.46 -15.72 -2.93
N GLY A 113 7.82 -14.65 -2.42
CA GLY A 113 8.52 -13.48 -1.91
C GLY A 113 9.43 -13.81 -0.72
N ILE A 114 8.97 -14.64 0.22
CA ILE A 114 9.79 -15.13 1.34
C ILE A 114 10.98 -15.92 0.82
N LEU A 115 10.74 -16.91 -0.04
CA LEU A 115 11.76 -17.83 -0.52
C LEU A 115 12.81 -17.14 -1.38
N PHE A 116 12.41 -16.22 -2.26
CA PHE A 116 13.33 -15.48 -3.13
C PHE A 116 14.17 -14.45 -2.38
N LEU A 117 13.68 -13.95 -1.25
CA LEU A 117 14.41 -12.97 -0.44
C LEU A 117 15.51 -13.59 0.43
N ILE A 118 15.26 -14.76 1.05
CA ILE A 118 16.16 -15.34 2.04
C ILE A 118 17.63 -15.42 1.57
N PRO A 119 17.95 -15.80 0.31
CA PRO A 119 19.33 -15.81 -0.18
C PRO A 119 20.06 -14.47 -0.13
N PHE A 120 19.28 -13.35 -0.17
CA PHE A 120 19.84 -11.99 -0.14
C PHE A 120 19.88 -11.37 1.27
N ARG A 121 19.34 -12.07 2.30
CA ARG A 121 19.26 -11.56 3.66
C ARG A 121 20.58 -10.99 4.16
N ARG A 122 21.65 -11.78 4.06
CA ARG A 122 22.97 -11.38 4.58
C ARG A 122 23.46 -10.09 3.96
N TYR A 123 23.27 -9.93 2.65
CA TYR A 123 23.69 -8.72 1.94
C TYR A 123 23.04 -7.47 2.48
N PHE A 124 21.72 -7.48 2.75
CA PHE A 124 21.01 -6.32 3.23
C PHE A 124 21.08 -6.15 4.75
N VAL A 125 20.93 -7.24 5.50
CA VAL A 125 20.75 -7.20 6.95
C VAL A 125 22.07 -7.03 7.70
N GLU A 126 23.13 -7.68 7.25
CA GLU A 126 24.46 -7.64 7.92
C GLU A 126 25.32 -6.45 7.46
N ALA A 127 24.90 -5.74 6.41
CA ALA A 127 25.58 -4.54 5.95
C ALA A 127 25.51 -3.38 6.97
N PRO A 128 26.51 -2.48 6.97
CA PRO A 128 26.51 -1.29 7.82
C PRO A 128 25.27 -0.42 7.61
N GLN A 129 24.81 0.24 8.70
CA GLN A 129 23.61 1.09 8.66
C GLN A 129 23.78 2.31 7.76
N GLU A 130 25.00 2.76 7.53
CA GLU A 130 25.33 3.84 6.60
C GLU A 130 24.98 3.48 5.14
N GLN A 131 25.11 2.19 4.78
CA GLN A 131 24.75 1.68 3.46
C GLN A 131 23.25 1.43 3.33
N PHE A 132 22.63 0.86 4.37
CA PHE A 132 21.20 0.56 4.42
C PHE A 132 20.61 1.04 5.74
N PRO A 133 20.04 2.26 5.77
CA PRO A 133 19.56 2.90 7.00
C PRO A 133 18.32 2.24 7.60
N PHE A 134 17.48 1.55 6.82
CA PHE A 134 16.27 0.89 7.28
C PHE A 134 15.42 1.76 8.22
N PRO A 135 14.90 2.89 7.80
CA PRO A 135 14.26 3.86 8.70
C PRO A 135 13.09 3.26 9.49
N GLU A 136 12.27 2.44 8.85
CA GLU A 136 11.14 1.77 9.51
C GLU A 136 11.59 0.71 10.52
N ALA A 137 12.59 -0.12 10.16
CA ALA A 137 13.15 -1.10 11.09
C ALA A 137 13.80 -0.43 12.30
N THR A 138 14.44 0.73 12.10
CA THR A 138 15.02 1.52 13.19
C THR A 138 13.94 1.97 14.17
N ALA A 139 12.85 2.57 13.69
CA ALA A 139 11.74 3.01 14.53
C ALA A 139 11.06 1.84 15.25
N THR A 140 10.77 0.75 14.54
CA THR A 140 10.15 -0.45 15.13
C THR A 140 11.03 -1.10 16.18
N THR A 141 12.35 -1.17 15.94
CA THR A 141 13.33 -1.71 16.91
C THR A 141 13.39 -0.87 18.18
N GLN A 142 13.32 0.46 18.07
CA GLN A 142 13.28 1.34 19.24
C GLN A 142 12.03 1.07 20.09
N VAL A 143 10.86 0.93 19.47
CA VAL A 143 9.62 0.57 20.14
C VAL A 143 9.74 -0.76 20.87
N LEU A 144 10.23 -1.80 20.20
CA LEU A 144 10.37 -3.14 20.80
C LEU A 144 11.34 -3.15 21.98
N LYS A 145 12.46 -2.43 21.87
CA LYS A 145 13.46 -2.34 22.94
C LYS A 145 12.96 -1.50 24.13
N SER A 146 12.16 -0.46 23.90
CA SER A 146 11.60 0.35 24.99
C SER A 146 10.63 -0.44 25.89
N GLY A 147 10.04 -1.51 25.37
CA GLY A 147 9.17 -2.41 26.12
C GLY A 147 9.88 -3.58 26.82
N ALA A 148 11.19 -3.72 26.65
CA ALA A 148 11.96 -4.74 27.34
C ALA A 148 12.26 -4.29 28.77
N SER A 149 11.67 -4.94 29.77
CA SER A 149 11.94 -4.67 31.18
C SER A 149 13.36 -5.08 31.60
N ASP A 150 13.97 -4.24 32.32
CA ASP A 150 15.13 -4.01 33.13
C ASP A 150 16.03 -5.16 33.63
N ASN A 151 16.36 -6.17 32.85
CA ASN A 151 17.38 -7.14 33.29
C ASN A 151 18.58 -7.29 32.34
N SER A 152 18.79 -6.37 31.43
CA SER A 152 19.99 -6.28 30.60
C SER A 152 20.76 -5.00 30.95
N PRO A 153 22.08 -5.03 31.11
CA PRO A 153 22.87 -3.81 31.36
C PRO A 153 22.81 -2.94 30.09
N GLN A 154 21.96 -1.92 30.13
CA GLN A 154 21.89 -0.87 29.10
C GLN A 154 22.61 0.39 29.64
N PRO A 155 23.21 1.19 28.73
CA PRO A 155 23.73 2.50 29.11
C PRO A 155 22.64 3.37 29.75
N SER A 156 22.96 4.07 30.79
CA SER A 156 22.11 4.75 31.78
C SER A 156 21.20 5.88 31.28
N ASP A 157 20.99 6.07 29.96
CA ASP A 157 20.31 7.26 29.44
C ASP A 157 18.87 7.03 28.89
N ILE A 158 18.31 5.82 29.06
CA ILE A 158 16.94 5.50 28.55
C ILE A 158 15.97 5.14 29.70
N SER A 159 16.19 5.63 30.89
CA SER A 159 15.26 5.48 32.01
C SER A 159 14.14 6.53 31.91
N HIS A 160 12.87 6.04 31.81
CA HIS A 160 11.62 6.80 31.89
C HIS A 160 11.03 7.36 30.57
N GLN A 161 10.95 6.59 29.50
CA GLN A 161 9.95 6.94 28.49
C GLN A 161 8.55 6.42 28.93
N PRO A 162 7.52 7.31 28.96
CA PRO A 162 6.16 6.89 29.29
C PRO A 162 5.68 5.87 28.26
N SER A 163 4.86 4.90 28.70
CA SER A 163 4.32 3.83 27.86
C SER A 163 3.80 4.37 26.52
N GLN A 164 4.50 4.09 25.42
CA GLN A 164 4.15 4.54 24.06
C GLN A 164 2.82 3.95 23.58
N ALA A 165 2.33 2.89 24.21
CA ALA A 165 1.04 2.28 23.90
C ALA A 165 -0.16 3.20 24.20
N LYS A 166 -0.08 4.01 25.27
CA LYS A 166 -1.21 4.88 25.67
C LYS A 166 -1.55 5.97 24.64
N PRO A 167 -0.59 6.75 24.11
CA PRO A 167 -0.88 7.71 23.04
C PRO A 167 -1.43 7.07 21.78
N LEU A 168 -0.90 5.92 21.36
CA LEU A 168 -1.38 5.17 20.20
C LEU A 168 -2.85 4.74 20.38
N LEU A 169 -3.19 4.12 21.52
CA LEU A 169 -4.53 3.63 21.79
C LEU A 169 -5.54 4.77 21.88
N ILE A 170 -5.20 5.87 22.56
CA ILE A 170 -6.08 7.06 22.63
C ILE A 170 -6.29 7.64 21.24
N ALA A 171 -5.23 7.81 20.45
CA ALA A 171 -5.34 8.31 19.09
C ALA A 171 -6.13 7.34 18.20
N GLY A 172 -5.95 6.03 18.36
CA GLY A 172 -6.72 5.00 17.67
C GLY A 172 -8.22 5.08 17.98
N LEU A 173 -8.57 5.30 19.24
CA LEU A 173 -9.97 5.51 19.64
C LEU A 173 -10.52 6.82 19.08
N VAL A 174 -9.80 7.93 19.19
CA VAL A 174 -10.27 9.24 18.68
C VAL A 174 -10.43 9.21 17.16
N GLY A 175 -9.40 8.79 16.41
CA GLY A 175 -9.45 8.71 14.96
C GLY A 175 -10.45 7.65 14.47
N GLY A 176 -10.48 6.50 15.14
CA GLY A 176 -11.42 5.43 14.82
C GLY A 176 -12.88 5.84 15.04
N LEU A 177 -13.22 6.44 16.17
CA LEU A 177 -14.58 6.95 16.43
C LEU A 177 -14.95 8.05 15.46
N TYR A 178 -14.03 8.95 15.15
CA TYR A 178 -14.23 10.01 14.17
C TYR A 178 -14.62 9.44 12.80
N ASP A 179 -13.80 8.55 12.25
CA ASP A 179 -14.05 7.92 10.93
C ASP A 179 -15.30 7.01 10.97
N PHE A 180 -15.57 6.33 12.09
CA PHE A 180 -16.75 5.49 12.28
C PHE A 180 -18.05 6.28 12.23
N ILE A 181 -18.09 7.45 12.90
CA ILE A 181 -19.26 8.33 12.91
C ILE A 181 -19.58 8.80 11.49
N VAL A 182 -18.58 9.20 10.73
CA VAL A 182 -18.75 9.60 9.33
C VAL A 182 -19.23 8.42 8.47
N ALA A 183 -18.49 7.33 8.50
CA ALA A 183 -18.74 6.19 7.61
C ALA A 183 -20.04 5.44 7.93
N THR A 184 -20.49 5.41 9.19
CA THR A 184 -21.67 4.66 9.61
C THR A 184 -22.91 5.53 9.71
N PHE A 185 -22.81 6.66 10.41
CA PHE A 185 -23.97 7.54 10.70
C PHE A 185 -24.09 8.73 9.78
N GLY A 186 -23.02 9.08 9.02
CA GLY A 186 -23.04 10.19 8.10
C GLY A 186 -23.32 11.56 8.73
N TRP A 187 -22.91 11.78 10.00
CA TRP A 187 -23.21 13.02 10.72
C TRP A 187 -22.68 14.28 10.03
N TRP A 188 -21.64 14.14 9.25
CA TRP A 188 -21.13 15.16 8.34
C TRP A 188 -20.59 14.52 7.05
N ASN A 189 -20.41 15.32 6.01
CA ASN A 189 -19.90 14.83 4.73
C ASN A 189 -18.44 14.41 4.86
N GLU A 190 -18.04 13.32 4.23
CA GLU A 190 -16.66 12.87 4.22
C GLU A 190 -15.72 13.79 3.42
N ASN A 191 -16.28 14.49 2.43
CA ASN A 191 -15.54 15.39 1.56
C ASN A 191 -16.07 16.81 1.68
N VAL A 192 -15.16 17.78 1.68
CA VAL A 192 -15.45 19.20 1.58
C VAL A 192 -15.06 19.64 0.18
N THR A 193 -15.96 20.37 -0.50
CA THR A 193 -15.75 20.80 -1.88
C THR A 193 -15.84 22.32 -2.02
N SER A 194 -15.18 22.88 -3.05
CA SER A 194 -15.34 24.30 -3.37
C SER A 194 -16.74 24.66 -3.83
N ARG A 195 -17.60 23.68 -4.13
CA ARG A 195 -19.01 23.89 -4.53
C ARG A 195 -19.87 24.43 -3.37
N MET A 196 -19.44 24.24 -2.11
CA MET A 196 -20.14 24.78 -0.94
C MET A 196 -20.11 26.31 -0.83
N ILE A 197 -19.19 26.98 -1.50
CA ILE A 197 -19.07 28.43 -1.47
C ILE A 197 -19.88 29.09 -2.59
N PRO A 198 -20.40 30.34 -2.42
CA PRO A 198 -21.07 31.06 -3.48
C PRO A 198 -20.22 31.11 -4.75
N TYR A 199 -20.82 30.89 -5.91
CA TYR A 199 -20.18 30.80 -7.23
C TYR A 199 -19.26 29.57 -7.41
N GLY A 200 -19.14 28.65 -6.45
CA GLY A 200 -18.31 27.46 -6.55
C GLY A 200 -18.79 26.49 -7.64
N ASP A 201 -20.10 26.32 -7.78
CA ASP A 201 -20.71 25.54 -8.85
C ASP A 201 -20.48 26.18 -10.23
N ASP A 202 -20.65 27.49 -10.36
CA ASP A 202 -20.36 28.21 -11.59
C ASP A 202 -18.90 28.05 -12.03
N LEU A 203 -17.96 28.06 -11.07
CA LEU A 203 -16.53 27.85 -11.34
C LEU A 203 -16.26 26.42 -11.81
N ALA A 204 -16.89 25.45 -11.19
CA ALA A 204 -16.77 24.03 -11.59
C ALA A 204 -17.41 23.77 -12.97
N GLU A 205 -18.56 24.34 -13.26
CA GLU A 205 -19.31 24.13 -14.50
C GLU A 205 -18.66 24.86 -15.69
N LYS A 206 -18.33 26.15 -15.52
CA LYS A 206 -17.84 27.02 -16.60
C LYS A 206 -16.33 26.94 -16.80
N ALA A 207 -15.56 26.98 -15.71
CA ALA A 207 -14.09 26.96 -15.75
C ALA A 207 -13.50 25.57 -15.54
N LYS A 208 -14.32 24.55 -15.23
CA LYS A 208 -13.92 23.19 -14.92
C LYS A 208 -12.94 23.11 -13.74
N LEU A 209 -12.98 24.11 -12.85
CA LEU A 209 -12.13 24.21 -11.66
C LEU A 209 -12.90 23.78 -10.41
N VAL A 210 -12.38 22.77 -9.72
CA VAL A 210 -12.94 22.30 -8.46
C VAL A 210 -11.81 22.03 -7.47
N PHE A 211 -12.06 22.28 -6.19
CA PHE A 211 -11.20 21.86 -5.08
C PHE A 211 -11.96 20.87 -4.20
N LYS A 212 -11.30 19.78 -3.79
CA LYS A 212 -11.89 18.74 -2.94
C LYS A 212 -10.90 18.30 -1.88
N ASN A 213 -11.39 18.08 -0.65
CA ASN A 213 -10.61 17.60 0.47
C ASN A 213 -11.39 16.56 1.27
N ASN A 214 -10.83 15.38 1.45
CA ASN A 214 -11.36 14.37 2.37
C ASN A 214 -10.98 14.74 3.81
N THR A 215 -11.89 14.57 4.74
CA THR A 215 -11.70 14.96 6.15
C THR A 215 -11.41 13.77 7.07
N GLY A 216 -11.10 12.59 6.52
CA GLY A 216 -10.84 11.37 7.29
C GLY A 216 -9.58 11.44 8.15
N ALA A 217 -9.69 10.94 9.38
CA ALA A 217 -8.58 10.90 10.33
C ALA A 217 -7.44 9.99 9.85
N ALA A 218 -7.77 8.84 9.26
CA ALA A 218 -6.78 7.90 8.73
C ALA A 218 -5.93 8.52 7.61
N VAL A 219 -6.55 9.29 6.70
CA VAL A 219 -5.85 9.94 5.59
C VAL A 219 -4.94 11.07 6.08
N LEU A 220 -5.41 11.85 7.07
CA LEU A 220 -4.59 12.86 7.76
C LEU A 220 -3.35 12.24 8.41
N GLY A 221 -3.54 11.13 9.13
CA GLY A 221 -2.45 10.38 9.76
C GLY A 221 -1.44 9.86 8.74
N LEU A 222 -1.91 9.33 7.61
CA LEU A 222 -1.05 8.88 6.51
C LEU A 222 -0.17 10.03 5.99
N GLY A 223 -0.75 11.22 5.78
CA GLY A 223 -0.02 12.40 5.36
C GLY A 223 1.10 12.80 6.35
N TYR A 224 0.84 12.68 7.65
CA TYR A 224 1.86 12.93 8.67
C TYR A 224 3.07 12.00 8.54
N ILE A 225 2.83 10.70 8.36
CA ILE A 225 3.88 9.67 8.24
C ILE A 225 4.68 9.84 6.94
N ILE A 226 4.01 10.11 5.81
CA ILE A 226 4.65 10.34 4.51
C ILE A 226 5.59 11.56 4.57
N GLY A 227 5.26 12.55 5.39
CA GLY A 227 6.03 13.76 5.58
C GLY A 227 5.77 14.84 4.52
N PHE A 228 6.07 16.09 4.89
CA PHE A 228 5.66 17.27 4.11
C PHE A 228 6.16 17.27 2.67
N ARG A 229 7.44 16.93 2.44
CA ARG A 229 8.05 17.01 1.09
C ARG A 229 7.39 16.06 0.09
N TYR A 230 7.17 14.80 0.47
CA TYR A 230 6.54 13.80 -0.40
C TYR A 230 5.05 14.09 -0.58
N ALA A 231 4.34 14.42 0.49
CA ALA A 231 2.94 14.80 0.45
C ALA A 231 2.69 16.02 -0.45
N LEU A 232 3.58 17.03 -0.39
CA LEU A 232 3.53 18.20 -1.26
C LEU A 232 3.69 17.82 -2.74
N ILE A 233 4.66 16.95 -3.08
CA ILE A 233 4.87 16.51 -4.46
C ILE A 233 3.65 15.75 -5.00
N ILE A 234 3.04 14.86 -4.19
CA ILE A 234 1.81 14.16 -4.56
C ILE A 234 0.67 15.16 -4.80
N THR A 235 0.48 16.10 -3.88
CA THR A 235 -0.58 17.12 -4.01
C THR A 235 -0.36 18.05 -5.20
N LEU A 236 0.89 18.42 -5.50
CA LEU A 236 1.21 19.21 -6.70
C LEU A 236 0.88 18.44 -7.99
N GLY A 237 1.12 17.12 -8.03
CA GLY A 237 0.68 16.27 -9.13
C GLY A 237 -0.85 16.30 -9.31
N SER A 238 -1.58 16.28 -8.21
CA SER A 238 -3.05 16.38 -8.22
C SER A 238 -3.52 17.74 -8.72
N LEU A 239 -2.97 18.84 -8.18
CA LEU A 239 -3.30 20.19 -8.62
C LEU A 239 -2.96 20.42 -10.08
N PHE A 240 -1.83 19.88 -10.57
CA PHE A 240 -1.46 19.92 -11.97
C PHE A 240 -2.57 19.32 -12.88
N VAL A 241 -3.10 18.16 -12.53
CA VAL A 241 -4.16 17.55 -13.34
C VAL A 241 -5.48 18.30 -13.17
N TRP A 242 -5.92 18.57 -11.96
CA TRP A 242 -7.24 19.14 -11.70
C TRP A 242 -7.36 20.62 -12.05
N TRP A 243 -6.28 21.39 -11.97
CA TRP A 243 -6.33 22.85 -12.22
C TRP A 243 -5.65 23.29 -13.52
N LEU A 244 -4.87 22.40 -14.17
CA LEU A 244 -4.26 22.72 -15.45
C LEU A 244 -4.77 21.78 -16.56
N VAL A 245 -4.70 20.45 -16.35
CA VAL A 245 -5.06 19.50 -17.41
C VAL A 245 -6.57 19.47 -17.63
N VAL A 246 -7.40 19.34 -16.58
CA VAL A 246 -8.85 19.25 -16.69
C VAL A 246 -9.44 20.50 -17.34
N PRO A 247 -9.18 21.74 -16.88
CA PRO A 247 -9.64 22.94 -17.60
C PRO A 247 -9.01 23.08 -18.98
N GLY A 248 -7.73 22.74 -19.14
CA GLY A 248 -7.03 22.77 -20.42
C GLY A 248 -7.66 21.89 -21.48
N MET A 249 -8.08 20.67 -21.12
CA MET A 249 -8.81 19.76 -22.03
C MET A 249 -10.12 20.39 -22.48
N ALA A 250 -10.86 21.00 -21.58
CA ALA A 250 -12.16 21.61 -21.88
C ALA A 250 -12.09 22.92 -22.68
N LEU A 251 -11.05 23.73 -22.44
CA LEU A 251 -10.97 25.08 -22.98
C LEU A 251 -10.08 25.22 -24.21
N LEU A 252 -9.07 24.34 -24.39
CA LEU A 252 -8.05 24.46 -25.43
C LEU A 252 -8.18 23.44 -26.56
N PHE A 253 -8.80 22.29 -26.30
CA PHE A 253 -8.90 21.20 -27.28
C PHE A 253 -10.34 21.00 -27.73
N GLY A 254 -10.53 20.81 -29.04
CA GLY A 254 -11.83 20.47 -29.62
C GLY A 254 -12.14 18.98 -29.46
N ASP A 255 -13.43 18.64 -29.51
CA ASP A 255 -13.92 17.27 -29.36
C ASP A 255 -13.32 16.30 -30.39
N ASP A 256 -13.05 16.75 -31.61
CA ASP A 256 -12.45 15.92 -32.66
C ASP A 256 -11.04 15.42 -32.27
N VAL A 257 -10.23 16.26 -31.64
CA VAL A 257 -8.88 15.90 -31.17
C VAL A 257 -8.96 14.97 -29.96
N LEU A 258 -9.85 15.28 -29.02
CA LEU A 258 -10.00 14.51 -27.79
C LEU A 258 -10.60 13.13 -28.05
N ASN A 259 -11.55 13.00 -28.99
CA ASN A 259 -12.09 11.73 -29.43
C ASN A 259 -11.04 10.85 -30.14
N GLN A 260 -10.07 11.45 -30.85
CA GLN A 260 -8.92 10.71 -31.39
C GLN A 260 -7.99 10.22 -30.29
N TRP A 261 -7.84 10.97 -29.20
CA TRP A 261 -6.98 10.60 -28.07
C TRP A 261 -7.60 9.53 -27.17
N ASN A 262 -8.94 9.56 -27.06
CA ASN A 262 -9.68 8.54 -26.32
C ASN A 262 -10.97 8.17 -27.07
N PRO A 263 -10.89 7.22 -28.02
CA PRO A 263 -12.02 6.82 -28.86
C PRO A 263 -13.21 6.21 -28.10
N ALA A 264 -13.01 5.82 -26.84
CA ALA A 264 -14.08 5.26 -26.01
C ALA A 264 -15.06 6.35 -25.50
N ILE A 265 -14.70 7.63 -25.63
CA ILE A 265 -15.50 8.75 -25.15
C ILE A 265 -16.27 9.36 -26.32
N THR A 266 -17.60 9.40 -26.20
CA THR A 266 -18.51 9.97 -27.21
C THR A 266 -19.17 11.27 -26.77
N THR A 267 -19.05 11.63 -25.45
CA THR A 267 -19.66 12.86 -24.89
C THR A 267 -18.75 14.04 -25.20
N ALA A 268 -19.32 15.16 -25.60
CA ALA A 268 -18.59 16.41 -25.80
C ALA A 268 -17.95 16.87 -24.49
N VAL A 269 -16.69 17.28 -24.54
CA VAL A 269 -15.93 17.63 -23.31
C VAL A 269 -16.51 18.86 -22.60
N GLY A 270 -17.12 19.78 -23.36
CA GLY A 270 -17.84 20.93 -22.80
C GLY A 270 -18.97 20.54 -21.86
N ASP A 271 -19.67 19.45 -22.15
CA ASP A 271 -20.81 18.95 -21.38
C ASP A 271 -20.39 18.05 -20.19
N MET A 272 -19.11 17.70 -20.09
CA MET A 272 -18.59 16.88 -19.00
C MET A 272 -18.37 17.70 -17.73
N SER A 273 -18.63 17.09 -16.57
CA SER A 273 -18.18 17.63 -15.29
C SER A 273 -16.64 17.55 -15.15
N PRO A 274 -16.00 18.33 -14.27
CA PRO A 274 -14.56 18.20 -14.00
C PRO A 274 -14.15 16.79 -13.63
N GLU A 275 -14.99 16.07 -12.89
CA GLU A 275 -14.79 14.69 -12.47
C GLU A 275 -14.80 13.72 -13.65
N GLN A 276 -15.69 13.93 -14.61
CA GLN A 276 -15.77 13.15 -15.84
C GLN A 276 -14.55 13.39 -16.73
N ILE A 277 -14.12 14.65 -16.89
CA ILE A 277 -12.89 14.99 -17.65
C ILE A 277 -11.66 14.36 -16.99
N PHE A 278 -11.56 14.44 -15.66
CA PHE A 278 -10.49 13.79 -14.91
C PHE A 278 -10.46 12.28 -15.15
N THR A 279 -11.61 11.62 -15.10
CA THR A 279 -11.71 10.16 -15.26
C THR A 279 -11.39 9.75 -16.70
N SER A 280 -11.86 10.51 -17.69
CA SER A 280 -11.72 10.20 -19.11
C SER A 280 -10.33 10.50 -19.68
N TYR A 281 -9.67 11.56 -19.20
CA TYR A 281 -8.41 12.04 -19.75
C TYR A 281 -7.29 12.16 -18.69
N GLY A 282 -7.54 12.82 -17.56
CA GLY A 282 -6.55 13.08 -16.53
C GLY A 282 -5.93 11.82 -15.95
N LYS A 283 -6.75 10.82 -15.60
CA LYS A 283 -6.28 9.52 -15.10
C LYS A 283 -5.37 8.80 -16.10
N SER A 284 -5.67 8.85 -17.38
CA SER A 284 -4.88 8.20 -18.43
C SER A 284 -3.46 8.79 -18.51
N ILE A 285 -3.32 10.12 -18.37
CA ILE A 285 -2.01 10.77 -18.29
C ILE A 285 -1.26 10.30 -17.04
N GLY A 286 -1.94 10.23 -15.89
CA GLY A 286 -1.38 9.70 -14.64
C GLY A 286 -0.87 8.26 -14.78
N ILE A 287 -1.63 7.38 -15.43
CA ILE A 287 -1.24 5.98 -15.72
C ILE A 287 0.06 5.93 -16.52
N GLY A 288 0.16 6.69 -17.62
CA GLY A 288 1.38 6.74 -18.43
C GLY A 288 2.59 7.23 -17.64
N ALA A 289 2.39 8.23 -16.77
CA ALA A 289 3.44 8.74 -15.91
C ALA A 289 3.90 7.72 -14.86
N ILE A 290 2.98 6.98 -14.22
CA ILE A 290 3.31 5.90 -13.26
C ILE A 290 4.10 4.79 -13.96
N ALA A 291 3.65 4.36 -15.14
CA ALA A 291 4.30 3.30 -15.90
C ALA A 291 5.76 3.69 -16.25
N MET A 292 5.96 4.88 -16.78
CA MET A 292 7.31 5.37 -17.12
C MET A 292 8.19 5.58 -15.89
N ALA A 293 7.64 6.11 -14.79
CA ALA A 293 8.36 6.24 -13.52
C ALA A 293 8.80 4.86 -12.97
N GLY A 294 7.97 3.83 -13.14
CA GLY A 294 8.30 2.44 -12.82
C GLY A 294 9.48 1.92 -13.65
N ILE A 295 9.45 2.12 -14.99
CA ILE A 295 10.54 1.74 -15.89
C ILE A 295 11.85 2.42 -15.48
N ILE A 296 11.82 3.74 -15.25
CA ILE A 296 12.99 4.51 -14.82
C ILE A 296 13.51 3.97 -13.46
N GLY A 297 12.62 3.60 -12.55
CA GLY A 297 12.97 3.00 -11.26
C GLY A 297 13.76 1.70 -11.42
N ILE A 298 13.33 0.81 -12.31
CA ILE A 298 14.03 -0.44 -12.63
C ILE A 298 15.40 -0.18 -13.25
N ILE A 299 15.47 0.72 -14.23
CA ILE A 299 16.74 1.09 -14.88
C ILE A 299 17.74 1.62 -13.85
N LYS A 300 17.32 2.50 -12.95
CA LYS A 300 18.16 3.04 -11.87
C LYS A 300 18.62 1.96 -10.88
N SER A 301 17.80 0.92 -10.65
CA SER A 301 18.11 -0.18 -9.75
C SER A 301 18.90 -1.31 -10.41
N TRP A 302 19.19 -1.23 -11.71
CA TRP A 302 19.87 -2.30 -12.46
C TRP A 302 21.23 -2.71 -11.89
N GLY A 303 22.02 -1.73 -11.41
CA GLY A 303 23.30 -1.97 -10.74
C GLY A 303 23.16 -2.84 -9.48
N VAL A 304 22.09 -2.61 -8.71
CA VAL A 304 21.76 -3.38 -7.50
C VAL A 304 21.33 -4.78 -7.86
N ILE A 305 20.48 -4.92 -8.87
CA ILE A 305 20.03 -6.23 -9.38
C ILE A 305 21.24 -7.08 -9.80
N LYS A 306 22.16 -6.49 -10.58
CA LYS A 306 23.39 -7.16 -11.05
C LYS A 306 24.29 -7.58 -9.87
N SER A 307 24.47 -6.72 -8.88
CA SER A 307 25.29 -7.03 -7.69
C SER A 307 24.64 -8.11 -6.83
N ALA A 308 23.31 -8.07 -6.65
CA ALA A 308 22.55 -9.04 -5.88
C ALA A 308 22.58 -10.45 -6.51
N VAL A 309 22.41 -10.54 -7.84
CA VAL A 309 22.55 -11.82 -8.57
C VAL A 309 23.97 -12.37 -8.46
N GLY A 310 25.00 -11.51 -8.55
CA GLY A 310 26.40 -11.93 -8.37
C GLY A 310 26.73 -12.42 -6.96
N LEU A 311 26.01 -11.96 -5.94
CA LEU A 311 26.16 -12.40 -4.55
C LEU A 311 25.38 -13.69 -4.26
N ALA A 312 24.22 -13.89 -4.85
CA ALA A 312 23.46 -15.13 -4.72
C ALA A 312 24.26 -16.34 -5.23
N THR A 313 25.06 -16.15 -6.29
CA THR A 313 25.95 -17.20 -6.81
C THR A 313 27.17 -17.46 -5.90
N LYS A 314 27.59 -16.48 -5.08
CA LYS A 314 28.70 -16.62 -4.12
C LYS A 314 28.25 -17.05 -2.71
N ALA A 315 27.00 -16.82 -2.33
CA ALA A 315 26.48 -17.13 -1.00
C ALA A 315 26.41 -18.64 -0.66
N GLY A 316 26.56 -19.52 -1.65
CA GLY A 316 26.68 -20.96 -1.43
C GLY A 316 28.01 -21.42 -0.80
N ALA A 317 28.99 -20.52 -0.59
CA ALA A 317 30.37 -20.88 -0.28
C ALA A 317 30.88 -20.46 1.13
N THR A 318 30.09 -19.75 1.94
CA THR A 318 30.56 -19.27 3.27
C THR A 318 29.85 -19.96 4.42
N THR A 319 30.59 -20.86 5.09
CA THR A 319 30.12 -21.73 6.19
C THR A 319 30.40 -21.17 7.58
N ASP A 320 30.85 -19.93 7.74
CA ASP A 320 31.16 -19.35 9.04
C ASP A 320 30.17 -18.25 9.42
N SER A 321 29.08 -18.65 10.09
CA SER A 321 28.19 -17.70 10.78
C SER A 321 28.09 -18.06 12.26
N GLN A 322 28.12 -17.05 13.11
CA GLN A 322 27.86 -17.18 14.54
C GLN A 322 26.61 -18.03 14.76
N GLN A 323 26.64 -18.99 15.66
CA GLN A 323 25.56 -19.96 15.95
C GLN A 323 24.16 -19.36 16.10
N THR A 324 24.06 -18.06 16.36
CA THR A 324 22.81 -17.31 16.60
C THR A 324 22.16 -16.73 15.35
N GLN A 325 22.81 -16.75 14.17
CA GLN A 325 22.32 -16.11 12.94
C GLN A 325 22.11 -17.13 11.79
N GLN A 326 21.53 -18.28 12.13
CA GLN A 326 21.26 -19.33 11.14
C GLN A 326 19.97 -19.05 10.35
N ASP A 327 20.09 -19.09 9.02
CA ASP A 327 18.97 -19.10 8.08
C ASP A 327 18.37 -20.50 7.91
N LEU A 328 17.22 -20.58 7.24
CA LEU A 328 16.70 -21.86 6.75
C LEU A 328 17.75 -22.53 5.83
N PRO A 329 17.89 -23.86 5.89
CA PRO A 329 18.86 -24.58 5.04
C PRO A 329 18.64 -24.27 3.56
N PHE A 330 19.71 -23.98 2.81
CA PHE A 330 19.62 -23.67 1.38
C PHE A 330 18.90 -24.76 0.57
N LYS A 331 19.12 -26.04 0.93
CA LYS A 331 18.40 -27.17 0.30
C LYS A 331 16.90 -27.06 0.49
N PHE A 332 16.44 -26.66 1.69
CA PHE A 332 15.02 -26.46 1.96
C PHE A 332 14.47 -25.31 1.11
N ILE A 333 15.18 -24.17 1.05
CA ILE A 333 14.78 -23.00 0.27
C ILE A 333 14.66 -23.36 -1.21
N ALA A 334 15.65 -24.06 -1.76
CA ALA A 334 15.65 -24.49 -3.17
C ALA A 334 14.48 -25.43 -3.48
N ILE A 335 14.27 -26.46 -2.65
CA ILE A 335 13.17 -27.42 -2.84
C ILE A 335 11.82 -26.72 -2.68
N ALA A 336 11.65 -25.91 -1.64
CA ALA A 336 10.41 -25.17 -1.40
C ALA A 336 10.11 -24.17 -2.54
N SER A 337 11.13 -23.50 -3.11
CA SER A 337 10.96 -22.61 -4.27
C SER A 337 10.50 -23.39 -5.50
N VAL A 338 11.10 -24.53 -5.80
CA VAL A 338 10.68 -25.39 -6.93
C VAL A 338 9.25 -25.89 -6.71
N VAL A 339 8.94 -26.39 -5.51
CA VAL A 339 7.57 -26.86 -5.19
C VAL A 339 6.56 -25.73 -5.35
N THR A 340 6.85 -24.52 -4.84
CA THR A 340 5.95 -23.38 -4.96
C THR A 340 5.77 -22.95 -6.43
N LEU A 341 6.84 -22.96 -7.24
CA LEU A 341 6.73 -22.68 -8.67
C LEU A 341 5.90 -23.74 -9.41
N VAL A 342 6.06 -25.02 -9.05
CA VAL A 342 5.22 -26.12 -9.61
C VAL A 342 3.75 -25.93 -9.19
N LEU A 343 3.46 -25.60 -7.94
CA LEU A 343 2.10 -25.31 -7.48
C LEU A 343 1.52 -24.08 -8.19
N THR A 344 2.32 -23.04 -8.41
CA THR A 344 1.90 -21.84 -9.16
C THR A 344 1.62 -22.18 -10.62
N PHE A 345 2.44 -23.04 -11.23
CA PHE A 345 2.20 -23.55 -12.58
C PHE A 345 0.90 -24.34 -12.69
N LEU A 346 0.65 -25.27 -11.76
CA LEU A 346 -0.60 -26.04 -11.72
C LEU A 346 -1.81 -25.16 -11.49
N PHE A 347 -1.68 -24.14 -10.64
CA PHE A 347 -2.73 -23.14 -10.41
C PHE A 347 -3.02 -22.33 -11.68
N PHE A 348 -2.02 -21.89 -12.42
CA PHE A 348 -2.22 -21.22 -13.70
C PHE A 348 -2.83 -22.17 -14.73
N TRP A 349 -2.33 -23.40 -14.83
CA TRP A 349 -2.77 -24.36 -15.83
C TRP A 349 -4.24 -24.75 -15.66
N PHE A 350 -4.64 -25.17 -14.46
CA PHE A 350 -5.99 -25.67 -14.19
C PHE A 350 -6.96 -24.60 -13.66
N GLY A 351 -6.46 -23.62 -12.93
CA GLY A 351 -7.32 -22.66 -12.23
C GLY A 351 -7.59 -21.35 -12.99
N VAL A 352 -6.73 -21.00 -13.98
CA VAL A 352 -6.74 -19.68 -14.61
C VAL A 352 -6.77 -19.75 -16.14
N MET A 353 -6.15 -20.76 -16.76
CA MET A 353 -5.95 -20.84 -18.21
C MET A 353 -6.63 -22.05 -18.87
N ASP A 354 -7.66 -22.58 -18.23
CA ASP A 354 -8.55 -23.64 -18.73
C ASP A 354 -7.82 -24.82 -19.39
N GLY A 355 -6.69 -25.25 -18.81
CA GLY A 355 -5.90 -26.38 -19.27
C GLY A 355 -4.93 -26.09 -20.43
N ASN A 356 -4.73 -24.84 -20.82
CA ASN A 356 -3.80 -24.51 -21.89
C ASN A 356 -2.35 -24.50 -21.36
N LEU A 357 -1.61 -25.55 -21.75
CA LEU A 357 -0.23 -25.78 -21.31
C LEU A 357 0.73 -24.68 -21.78
N LEU A 358 0.56 -24.17 -23.01
CA LEU A 358 1.44 -23.13 -23.57
C LEU A 358 1.33 -21.84 -22.76
N PHE A 359 0.10 -21.37 -22.52
CA PHE A 359 -0.13 -20.14 -21.77
C PHE A 359 0.35 -20.27 -20.32
N ALA A 360 0.07 -21.40 -19.68
CA ALA A 360 0.55 -21.67 -18.32
C ALA A 360 2.09 -21.69 -18.23
N SER A 361 2.77 -22.27 -19.23
CA SER A 361 4.24 -22.31 -19.28
C SER A 361 4.84 -20.92 -19.46
N VAL A 362 4.29 -20.10 -20.32
CA VAL A 362 4.73 -18.71 -20.48
C VAL A 362 4.47 -17.90 -19.21
N ALA A 363 3.30 -18.07 -18.62
CA ALA A 363 2.90 -17.37 -17.39
C ALA A 363 3.85 -17.68 -16.22
N ILE A 364 4.19 -18.94 -16.00
CA ILE A 364 5.09 -19.30 -14.88
C ILE A 364 6.51 -18.78 -15.09
N ILE A 365 7.03 -18.82 -16.32
CA ILE A 365 8.37 -18.29 -16.64
C ILE A 365 8.38 -16.77 -16.37
N LEU A 366 7.38 -16.03 -16.87
CA LEU A 366 7.27 -14.60 -16.62
C LEU A 366 7.15 -14.30 -15.13
N THR A 367 6.26 -15.00 -14.43
CA THR A 367 6.06 -14.84 -12.99
C THR A 367 7.35 -15.08 -12.21
N ALA A 368 8.06 -16.15 -12.50
CA ALA A 368 9.31 -16.49 -11.80
C ALA A 368 10.40 -15.45 -12.05
N VAL A 369 10.59 -15.03 -13.30
CA VAL A 369 11.62 -14.04 -13.65
C VAL A 369 11.29 -12.67 -13.06
N ILE A 370 10.07 -12.18 -13.25
CA ILE A 370 9.69 -10.85 -12.79
C ILE A 370 9.65 -10.81 -11.26
N ALA A 371 9.08 -11.82 -10.58
CA ALA A 371 9.05 -11.89 -9.13
C ALA A 371 10.47 -11.90 -8.55
N PHE A 372 11.38 -12.71 -9.09
CA PHE A 372 12.77 -12.77 -8.62
C PHE A 372 13.49 -11.43 -8.77
N LEU A 373 13.37 -10.78 -9.92
CA LEU A 373 14.00 -9.48 -10.15
C LEU A 373 13.40 -8.41 -9.25
N PHE A 374 12.10 -8.37 -9.12
CA PHE A 374 11.41 -7.32 -8.37
C PHE A 374 11.53 -7.50 -6.86
N THR A 375 11.67 -8.71 -6.34
CA THR A 375 11.94 -8.93 -4.91
C THR A 375 13.25 -8.28 -4.47
N THR A 376 14.30 -8.34 -5.29
CA THR A 376 15.57 -7.67 -4.97
C THR A 376 15.47 -6.15 -5.03
N VAL A 377 14.72 -5.61 -6.02
CA VAL A 377 14.50 -4.16 -6.14
C VAL A 377 13.67 -3.63 -4.97
N ALA A 378 12.62 -4.34 -4.57
CA ALA A 378 11.78 -3.97 -3.44
C ALA A 378 12.57 -3.98 -2.12
N ALA A 379 13.35 -5.04 -1.88
CA ALA A 379 14.21 -5.13 -0.70
C ALA A 379 15.22 -3.97 -0.62
N ASN A 380 15.84 -3.60 -1.76
CA ASN A 380 16.78 -2.48 -1.81
C ASN A 380 16.08 -1.14 -1.56
N ALA A 381 14.92 -0.91 -2.17
CA ALA A 381 14.17 0.33 -1.99
C ALA A 381 13.76 0.55 -0.54
N ILE A 382 13.24 -0.49 0.13
CA ILE A 382 12.89 -0.43 1.55
C ILE A 382 14.13 -0.24 2.43
N ALA A 383 15.22 -0.94 2.14
CA ALA A 383 16.44 -0.82 2.92
C ALA A 383 17.02 0.61 2.92
N ILE A 384 16.85 1.35 1.80
CA ILE A 384 17.38 2.71 1.65
C ILE A 384 16.35 3.77 2.05
N VAL A 385 15.12 3.66 1.53
CA VAL A 385 14.11 4.72 1.61
C VAL A 385 13.06 4.45 2.69
N GLY A 386 12.86 3.20 3.08
CA GLY A 386 11.82 2.80 4.03
C GLY A 386 10.41 2.72 3.44
N SER A 387 10.26 2.85 2.11
CA SER A 387 8.97 2.71 1.43
C SER A 387 9.01 1.62 0.37
N ASN A 388 7.92 0.85 0.31
CA ASN A 388 7.78 -0.23 -0.65
C ASN A 388 7.25 0.32 -2.00
N PRO A 389 7.97 0.17 -3.12
CA PRO A 389 7.56 0.72 -4.42
C PRO A 389 6.48 -0.13 -5.14
N VAL A 390 5.60 -0.77 -4.39
CA VAL A 390 4.63 -1.76 -4.90
C VAL A 390 3.75 -1.19 -6.01
N SER A 391 3.17 0.00 -5.83
CA SER A 391 2.19 0.54 -6.78
C SER A 391 2.72 0.72 -8.20
N GLY A 392 3.93 1.27 -8.35
CA GLY A 392 4.56 1.47 -9.67
C GLY A 392 5.02 0.15 -10.31
N MET A 393 5.62 -0.72 -9.51
CA MET A 393 6.12 -2.02 -9.98
C MET A 393 4.97 -2.97 -10.35
N THR A 394 3.82 -2.86 -9.67
CA THR A 394 2.61 -3.63 -9.98
C THR A 394 2.08 -3.29 -11.37
N LEU A 395 1.92 -2.01 -11.68
CA LEU A 395 1.45 -1.57 -13.00
C LEU A 395 2.41 -2.01 -14.10
N MET A 396 3.71 -1.88 -13.86
CA MET A 396 4.74 -2.34 -14.78
C MET A 396 4.68 -3.84 -15.02
N THR A 397 4.51 -4.64 -13.96
CA THR A 397 4.32 -6.09 -14.07
C THR A 397 3.13 -6.44 -14.94
N LEU A 398 2.01 -5.75 -14.72
CA LEU A 398 0.79 -6.00 -15.48
C LEU A 398 0.96 -5.67 -16.96
N ILE A 399 1.56 -4.53 -17.29
CA ILE A 399 1.82 -4.13 -18.68
C ILE A 399 2.73 -5.16 -19.35
N LEU A 400 3.85 -5.53 -18.72
CA LEU A 400 4.81 -6.47 -19.28
C LEU A 400 4.19 -7.85 -19.49
N ALA A 401 3.49 -8.36 -18.47
CA ALA A 401 2.80 -9.64 -18.56
C ALA A 401 1.72 -9.63 -19.68
N SER A 402 0.93 -8.57 -19.75
CA SER A 402 -0.12 -8.43 -20.76
C SER A 402 0.44 -8.39 -22.19
N VAL A 403 1.48 -7.61 -22.44
CA VAL A 403 2.13 -7.51 -23.76
C VAL A 403 2.66 -8.87 -24.22
N VAL A 404 3.33 -9.61 -23.33
CA VAL A 404 3.87 -10.94 -23.67
C VAL A 404 2.75 -11.95 -23.87
N MET A 405 1.71 -11.96 -23.02
CA MET A 405 0.58 -12.89 -23.16
C MET A 405 -0.21 -12.64 -24.44
N VAL A 406 -0.41 -11.37 -24.83
CA VAL A 406 -1.03 -11.01 -26.11
C VAL A 406 -0.17 -11.46 -27.29
N ALA A 407 1.15 -11.32 -27.21
CA ALA A 407 2.07 -11.76 -28.26
C ALA A 407 2.03 -13.29 -28.47
N VAL A 408 1.76 -14.06 -27.41
CA VAL A 408 1.60 -15.53 -27.48
C VAL A 408 0.18 -15.92 -27.93
N GLY A 409 -0.75 -14.97 -27.99
CA GLY A 409 -2.12 -15.19 -28.48
C GLY A 409 -3.21 -15.25 -27.41
N LEU A 410 -2.88 -15.04 -26.13
CA LEU A 410 -3.89 -14.97 -25.06
C LEU A 410 -4.49 -13.56 -25.02
N LYS A 411 -5.76 -13.45 -25.39
CA LYS A 411 -6.52 -12.20 -25.53
C LYS A 411 -7.89 -12.31 -24.86
N GLY A 412 -8.60 -11.19 -24.82
CA GLY A 412 -9.97 -11.15 -24.31
C GLY A 412 -10.07 -11.31 -22.79
N THR A 413 -11.25 -11.69 -22.31
CA THR A 413 -11.58 -11.78 -20.88
C THR A 413 -10.74 -12.80 -20.14
N GLY A 414 -10.49 -13.97 -20.72
CA GLY A 414 -9.57 -14.98 -20.15
C GLY A 414 -8.14 -14.46 -20.01
N GLY A 415 -7.66 -13.69 -21.00
CA GLY A 415 -6.36 -13.02 -20.93
C GLY A 415 -6.27 -11.96 -19.83
N MET A 416 -7.33 -11.17 -19.65
CA MET A 416 -7.41 -10.18 -18.58
C MET A 416 -7.34 -10.81 -17.20
N VAL A 417 -8.14 -11.85 -16.95
CA VAL A 417 -8.12 -12.60 -15.67
C VAL A 417 -6.74 -13.20 -15.43
N ALA A 418 -6.16 -13.83 -16.43
CA ALA A 418 -4.84 -14.45 -16.33
C ALA A 418 -3.75 -13.43 -15.96
N ALA A 419 -3.69 -12.29 -16.66
CA ALA A 419 -2.70 -11.25 -16.38
C ALA A 419 -2.90 -10.59 -15.01
N LEU A 420 -4.15 -10.36 -14.57
CA LEU A 420 -4.44 -9.81 -13.24
C LEU A 420 -4.05 -10.77 -12.12
N ILE A 421 -4.31 -12.06 -12.28
CA ILE A 421 -3.90 -13.08 -11.30
C ILE A 421 -2.36 -13.22 -11.27
N MET A 422 -1.69 -13.27 -12.43
CA MET A 422 -0.23 -13.24 -12.51
C MET A 422 0.34 -12.00 -11.82
N GLY A 423 -0.24 -10.83 -12.12
CA GLY A 423 0.10 -9.57 -11.47
C GLY A 423 -0.05 -9.66 -9.95
N GLY A 424 -1.14 -10.23 -9.46
CA GLY A 424 -1.39 -10.47 -8.04
C GLY A 424 -0.32 -11.34 -7.38
N VAL A 425 0.07 -12.45 -8.02
CA VAL A 425 1.16 -13.33 -7.53
C VAL A 425 2.49 -12.57 -7.46
N VAL A 426 2.90 -11.90 -8.54
CA VAL A 426 4.17 -11.16 -8.60
C VAL A 426 4.19 -10.01 -7.61
N CYS A 427 3.09 -9.25 -7.52
CA CYS A 427 3.01 -8.08 -6.64
C CYS A 427 3.00 -8.46 -5.17
N THR A 428 2.37 -9.57 -4.82
CA THR A 428 2.44 -10.10 -3.46
C THR A 428 3.85 -10.60 -3.14
N ALA A 429 4.56 -11.20 -4.10
CA ALA A 429 5.94 -11.65 -3.92
C ALA A 429 6.88 -10.46 -3.65
N LEU A 430 6.83 -9.42 -4.47
CA LEU A 430 7.69 -8.24 -4.28
C LEU A 430 7.35 -7.46 -3.00
N SER A 431 6.09 -7.34 -2.66
CA SER A 431 5.65 -6.67 -1.44
C SER A 431 6.07 -7.44 -0.19
N MET A 432 5.91 -8.76 -0.21
CA MET A 432 6.35 -9.63 0.87
C MET A 432 7.86 -9.56 1.08
N ALA A 433 8.65 -9.58 0.01
CA ALA A 433 10.10 -9.48 0.12
C ALA A 433 10.54 -8.13 0.73
N GLY A 434 9.92 -7.03 0.30
CA GLY A 434 10.21 -5.72 0.84
C GLY A 434 9.89 -5.60 2.34
N SER A 435 8.72 -6.04 2.77
CA SER A 435 8.34 -6.03 4.19
C SER A 435 9.21 -7.01 5.00
N PHE A 436 9.47 -8.20 4.47
CA PHE A 436 10.20 -9.24 5.21
C PHE A 436 11.67 -8.89 5.47
N ILE A 437 12.33 -8.15 4.56
CA ILE A 437 13.71 -7.72 4.82
C ILE A 437 13.79 -6.73 5.99
N THR A 438 12.76 -5.91 6.18
CA THR A 438 12.60 -5.01 7.33
C THR A 438 12.48 -5.81 8.63
N ASP A 439 11.61 -6.85 8.65
CA ASP A 439 11.44 -7.71 9.82
C ASP A 439 12.72 -8.46 10.19
N LEU A 440 13.46 -8.95 9.19
CA LEU A 440 14.73 -9.63 9.41
C LEU A 440 15.81 -8.67 9.97
N LYS A 441 15.79 -7.39 9.57
CA LYS A 441 16.67 -6.36 10.15
C LYS A 441 16.29 -6.05 11.59
N ILE A 442 14.99 -5.95 11.91
CA ILE A 442 14.48 -5.80 13.28
C ILE A 442 14.94 -6.97 14.14
N GLY A 443 14.76 -8.21 13.67
CA GLY A 443 15.19 -9.41 14.36
C GLY A 443 16.69 -9.44 14.60
N TYR A 444 17.48 -9.04 13.63
CA TYR A 444 18.93 -8.94 13.74
C TYR A 444 19.34 -7.97 14.87
N TRP A 445 18.75 -6.77 14.91
CA TRP A 445 19.04 -5.77 15.97
C TRP A 445 18.50 -6.15 17.35
N CYS A 446 17.46 -6.99 17.42
CA CYS A 446 16.88 -7.50 18.66
C CYS A 446 17.47 -8.85 19.11
N GLY A 447 18.39 -9.43 18.33
CA GLY A 447 19.04 -10.70 18.66
C GLY A 447 18.15 -11.93 18.53
N THR A 448 17.11 -11.87 17.67
CA THR A 448 16.20 -12.98 17.34
C THR A 448 16.80 -13.84 16.24
N GLU A 449 16.62 -15.16 16.32
CA GLU A 449 17.12 -16.09 15.32
C GLU A 449 16.36 -15.98 13.99
N PRO A 450 17.04 -15.67 12.85
CA PRO A 450 16.38 -15.48 11.57
C PRO A 450 15.54 -16.67 11.12
N ARG A 451 16.02 -17.89 11.35
CA ARG A 451 15.32 -19.13 11.01
C ARG A 451 13.92 -19.19 11.62
N LYS A 452 13.73 -18.68 12.83
CA LYS A 452 12.42 -18.64 13.49
C LYS A 452 11.49 -17.66 12.80
N GLN A 453 11.97 -16.43 12.51
CA GLN A 453 11.17 -15.47 11.76
C GLN A 453 10.80 -16.02 10.36
N GLN A 454 11.76 -16.60 9.65
CA GLN A 454 11.54 -17.19 8.32
C GLN A 454 10.48 -18.30 8.37
N THR A 455 10.54 -19.21 9.34
CA THR A 455 9.57 -20.31 9.46
C THR A 455 8.16 -19.81 9.77
N TRP A 456 8.00 -18.89 10.71
CA TRP A 456 6.68 -18.42 11.13
C TRP A 456 6.10 -17.34 10.22
N LYS A 457 6.90 -16.77 9.33
CA LYS A 457 6.44 -15.87 8.27
C LYS A 457 5.47 -16.55 7.31
N PHE A 458 5.64 -17.85 7.03
CA PHE A 458 4.69 -18.63 6.22
C PHE A 458 3.30 -18.70 6.85
N LEU A 459 3.21 -18.84 8.19
CA LEU A 459 1.93 -18.84 8.87
C LEU A 459 1.23 -17.47 8.75
N GLY A 460 1.97 -16.38 8.99
CA GLY A 460 1.43 -15.03 8.83
C GLY A 460 0.94 -14.78 7.40
N THR A 461 1.67 -15.25 6.40
CA THR A 461 1.30 -15.16 4.98
C THR A 461 0.00 -15.92 4.69
N LEU A 462 -0.14 -17.15 5.20
CA LEU A 462 -1.36 -17.95 5.04
C LEU A 462 -2.59 -17.26 5.63
N VAL A 463 -2.46 -16.76 6.87
CA VAL A 463 -3.55 -16.07 7.57
C VAL A 463 -3.92 -14.77 6.87
N SER A 464 -2.92 -13.98 6.46
CA SER A 464 -3.15 -12.71 5.77
C SER A 464 -3.79 -12.92 4.40
N ALA A 465 -3.38 -13.94 3.63
CA ALA A 465 -3.97 -14.27 2.33
C ALA A 465 -5.45 -14.67 2.45
N ALA A 466 -5.80 -15.48 3.47
CA ALA A 466 -7.19 -15.84 3.74
C ALA A 466 -8.01 -14.59 4.16
N THR A 467 -7.45 -13.75 5.02
CA THR A 467 -8.14 -12.55 5.50
C THR A 467 -8.39 -11.55 4.37
N VAL A 468 -7.37 -11.27 3.54
CA VAL A 468 -7.53 -10.29 2.44
C VAL A 468 -8.54 -10.76 1.41
N GLY A 469 -8.56 -12.07 1.10
CA GLY A 469 -9.57 -12.64 0.20
C GLY A 469 -10.99 -12.43 0.72
N GLY A 470 -11.23 -12.75 1.99
CA GLY A 470 -12.54 -12.57 2.62
C GLY A 470 -12.96 -11.10 2.72
N VAL A 471 -12.06 -10.23 3.15
CA VAL A 471 -12.35 -8.79 3.27
C VAL A 471 -12.59 -8.15 1.90
N MET A 472 -11.84 -8.54 0.88
CA MET A 472 -12.05 -8.04 -0.50
C MET A 472 -13.43 -8.38 -1.03
N MET A 473 -13.90 -9.62 -0.83
CA MET A 473 -15.25 -10.03 -1.20
C MET A 473 -16.30 -9.25 -0.43
N LEU A 474 -16.15 -9.15 0.90
CA LEU A 474 -17.05 -8.38 1.76
C LEU A 474 -17.18 -6.93 1.29
N LEU A 475 -16.05 -6.29 0.99
CA LEU A 475 -16.04 -4.89 0.55
C LEU A 475 -16.64 -4.71 -0.85
N ASN A 476 -16.43 -5.69 -1.75
CA ASN A 476 -17.08 -5.66 -3.06
C ASN A 476 -18.60 -5.82 -2.97
N GLU A 477 -19.10 -6.72 -2.13
CA GLU A 477 -20.54 -6.90 -1.93
C GLU A 477 -21.18 -5.72 -1.21
N THR A 478 -20.45 -5.08 -0.28
CA THR A 478 -20.98 -3.97 0.52
C THR A 478 -20.98 -2.64 -0.24
N TYR A 479 -19.89 -2.32 -0.93
CA TYR A 479 -19.68 -1.01 -1.56
C TYR A 479 -19.64 -1.08 -3.10
N GLY A 480 -19.23 -2.20 -3.67
CA GLY A 480 -18.98 -2.37 -5.10
C GLY A 480 -17.78 -1.56 -5.59
N PHE A 481 -16.77 -2.20 -6.17
CA PHE A 481 -15.61 -1.48 -6.69
C PHE A 481 -15.89 -0.76 -8.01
N ALA A 482 -16.88 -1.22 -8.78
CA ALA A 482 -17.29 -0.61 -10.04
C ALA A 482 -18.20 0.62 -9.84
N SER A 483 -18.94 0.69 -8.73
CA SER A 483 -19.88 1.79 -8.45
C SER A 483 -19.20 3.10 -8.05
N GLY A 484 -17.89 3.08 -7.76
CA GLY A 484 -17.14 4.25 -7.30
C GLY A 484 -17.36 4.63 -5.83
N THR A 485 -18.22 3.90 -5.09
CA THR A 485 -18.43 4.14 -3.67
C THR A 485 -17.16 3.87 -2.87
N LEU A 486 -16.40 2.84 -3.22
CA LEU A 486 -15.05 2.61 -2.74
C LEU A 486 -14.08 2.87 -3.89
N ALA A 487 -13.22 3.88 -3.78
CA ALA A 487 -12.45 4.43 -4.90
C ALA A 487 -11.54 3.40 -5.61
N ALA A 488 -11.00 2.42 -4.88
CA ALA A 488 -10.08 1.39 -5.36
C ALA A 488 -9.09 1.89 -6.45
N PRO A 489 -8.32 2.99 -6.18
CA PRO A 489 -7.64 3.74 -7.26
C PRO A 489 -6.68 2.86 -8.05
N GLN A 490 -5.85 2.06 -7.39
CA GLN A 490 -4.85 1.20 -8.05
C GLN A 490 -5.52 0.14 -8.93
N ALA A 491 -6.56 -0.53 -8.42
CA ALA A 491 -7.30 -1.54 -9.18
C ALA A 491 -8.02 -0.93 -10.41
N ASN A 492 -8.55 0.29 -10.28
CA ASN A 492 -9.09 1.03 -11.42
C ASN A 492 -8.02 1.34 -12.47
N ALA A 493 -6.77 1.68 -12.06
CA ALA A 493 -5.66 1.84 -12.99
C ALA A 493 -5.34 0.55 -13.73
N MET A 494 -5.31 -0.58 -13.00
CA MET A 494 -5.04 -1.89 -13.59
C MET A 494 -6.12 -2.28 -14.60
N ALA A 495 -7.39 -2.08 -14.27
CA ALA A 495 -8.51 -2.33 -15.18
C ALA A 495 -8.42 -1.46 -16.44
N ALA A 496 -8.13 -0.17 -16.29
CA ALA A 496 -8.01 0.77 -17.40
C ALA A 496 -6.84 0.48 -18.35
N VAL A 497 -5.79 -0.17 -17.87
CA VAL A 497 -4.65 -0.56 -18.69
C VAL A 497 -4.87 -1.90 -19.37
N ILE A 498 -5.41 -2.90 -18.65
CA ILE A 498 -5.48 -4.27 -19.15
C ILE A 498 -6.53 -4.45 -20.22
N ASP A 499 -7.68 -3.77 -20.09
CA ASP A 499 -8.80 -3.89 -21.03
C ASP A 499 -8.37 -3.54 -22.47
N PRO A 500 -7.80 -2.34 -22.76
CA PRO A 500 -7.37 -2.04 -24.13
C PRO A 500 -6.19 -2.89 -24.59
N LEU A 501 -5.29 -3.31 -23.71
CA LEU A 501 -4.17 -4.17 -24.09
C LEU A 501 -4.62 -5.56 -24.55
N MET A 502 -5.61 -6.15 -23.87
CA MET A 502 -6.08 -7.51 -24.16
C MET A 502 -7.16 -7.59 -25.25
N ASN A 503 -7.99 -6.55 -25.38
CA ASN A 503 -9.07 -6.53 -26.38
C ASN A 503 -8.69 -5.81 -27.68
N GLY A 504 -7.55 -5.11 -27.72
CA GLY A 504 -7.11 -4.37 -28.91
C GLY A 504 -7.97 -3.15 -29.24
N VAL A 505 -8.90 -2.76 -28.36
CA VAL A 505 -9.79 -1.62 -28.54
C VAL A 505 -9.08 -0.38 -28.00
N GLY A 506 -8.82 0.56 -28.89
CA GLY A 506 -8.33 1.91 -28.69
C GLY A 506 -7.92 2.36 -27.28
N ALA A 507 -6.75 1.92 -26.80
CA ALA A 507 -6.16 2.54 -25.63
C ALA A 507 -5.84 4.01 -25.94
N PRO A 508 -5.97 4.92 -24.97
CA PRO A 508 -5.62 6.32 -25.15
C PRO A 508 -4.09 6.52 -25.15
N TRP A 509 -3.41 5.90 -26.14
CA TRP A 509 -1.95 5.91 -26.26
C TRP A 509 -1.34 7.31 -26.25
N PRO A 510 -1.95 8.35 -26.89
CA PRO A 510 -1.42 9.70 -26.82
C PRO A 510 -1.39 10.24 -25.40
N LEU A 511 -2.41 9.95 -24.57
CA LEU A 511 -2.47 10.38 -23.18
C LEU A 511 -1.44 9.62 -22.32
N TYR A 512 -1.25 8.32 -22.55
CA TYR A 512 -0.20 7.54 -21.88
C TYR A 512 1.20 8.06 -22.27
N ALA A 513 1.43 8.38 -23.53
CA ALA A 513 2.69 8.95 -24.00
C ALA A 513 2.96 10.33 -23.38
N LEU A 514 1.93 11.18 -23.28
CA LEU A 514 2.04 12.48 -22.61
C LEU A 514 2.46 12.31 -21.13
N GLY A 515 1.83 11.39 -20.43
CA GLY A 515 2.19 11.05 -19.05
C GLY A 515 3.64 10.55 -18.93
N ALA A 516 4.06 9.67 -19.85
CA ALA A 516 5.43 9.16 -19.90
C ALA A 516 6.45 10.29 -20.08
N VAL A 517 6.19 11.24 -20.98
CA VAL A 517 7.05 12.42 -21.19
C VAL A 517 7.14 13.26 -19.92
N ILE A 518 6.01 13.50 -19.24
CA ILE A 518 6.00 14.23 -17.95
C ILE A 518 6.91 13.53 -16.93
N ALA A 519 6.82 12.21 -16.78
CA ALA A 519 7.64 11.45 -15.85
C ALA A 519 9.15 11.54 -16.18
N VAL A 520 9.52 11.53 -17.46
CA VAL A 520 10.91 11.73 -17.90
C VAL A 520 11.40 13.14 -17.52
N VAL A 521 10.61 14.17 -17.82
CA VAL A 521 10.94 15.57 -17.48
C VAL A 521 11.12 15.74 -15.97
N LEU A 522 10.19 15.23 -15.16
CA LEU A 522 10.31 15.26 -13.71
C LEU A 522 11.57 14.58 -13.21
N THR A 523 11.91 13.44 -13.80
CA THR A 523 13.14 12.71 -13.46
C THR A 523 14.41 13.51 -13.79
N LEU A 524 14.43 14.18 -14.94
CA LEU A 524 15.54 15.08 -15.32
C LEU A 524 15.65 16.28 -14.37
N CYS A 525 14.51 16.79 -13.89
CA CYS A 525 14.45 17.85 -12.87
C CYS A 525 14.76 17.34 -11.45
N LYS A 526 15.12 16.06 -11.28
CA LYS A 526 15.36 15.41 -9.97
C LYS A 526 14.16 15.45 -9.01
N ILE A 527 12.96 15.55 -9.54
CA ILE A 527 11.70 15.42 -8.78
C ILE A 527 11.31 13.95 -8.74
N PRO A 528 10.84 13.39 -7.60
CA PRO A 528 10.33 12.03 -7.51
C PRO A 528 9.14 11.82 -8.45
N ALA A 529 9.39 11.34 -9.67
CA ALA A 529 8.38 11.22 -10.71
C ALA A 529 7.20 10.33 -10.30
N LEU A 530 7.47 9.22 -9.57
CA LEU A 530 6.42 8.32 -9.11
C LEU A 530 5.46 9.00 -8.13
N ALA A 531 5.96 9.81 -7.20
CA ALA A 531 5.12 10.52 -6.23
C ALA A 531 4.21 11.55 -6.93
N PHE A 532 4.75 12.31 -7.87
CA PHE A 532 3.98 13.26 -8.67
C PHE A 532 2.93 12.54 -9.55
N ALA A 533 3.30 11.45 -10.19
CA ALA A 533 2.43 10.66 -11.05
C ALA A 533 1.27 10.00 -10.24
N LEU A 534 1.52 9.54 -9.02
CA LEU A 534 0.48 9.09 -8.11
C LEU A 534 -0.53 10.21 -7.81
N GLY A 535 -0.04 11.43 -7.58
CA GLY A 535 -0.90 12.60 -7.41
C GLY A 535 -1.76 12.91 -8.63
N MET A 536 -1.22 12.73 -9.85
CA MET A 536 -1.96 12.91 -11.09
C MET A 536 -3.10 11.89 -11.25
N PHE A 537 -2.91 10.70 -10.72
CA PHE A 537 -3.82 9.58 -10.91
C PHE A 537 -4.87 9.44 -9.81
N ILE A 538 -4.47 9.64 -8.53
CA ILE A 538 -5.35 9.54 -7.38
C ILE A 538 -6.28 10.76 -7.33
N PRO A 539 -7.59 10.61 -7.03
CA PRO A 539 -8.50 11.74 -6.88
C PRO A 539 -8.00 12.81 -5.91
N MET A 540 -8.28 14.09 -6.20
CA MET A 540 -7.77 15.23 -5.43
C MET A 540 -8.14 15.16 -3.96
N GLU A 541 -9.36 14.73 -3.66
CA GLU A 541 -9.86 14.64 -2.28
C GLU A 541 -9.01 13.75 -1.39
N LEU A 542 -8.31 12.77 -1.93
CA LEU A 542 -7.42 11.88 -1.19
C LEU A 542 -5.99 12.41 -1.05
N ASN A 543 -5.57 13.30 -1.95
CA ASN A 543 -4.22 13.86 -1.97
C ASN A 543 -4.07 15.10 -1.10
N VAL A 544 -5.10 15.95 -1.01
CA VAL A 544 -5.05 17.18 -0.23
C VAL A 544 -4.85 16.94 1.28
N PRO A 545 -5.50 15.97 1.92
CA PRO A 545 -5.25 15.70 3.34
C PRO A 545 -3.81 15.25 3.62
N LEU A 546 -3.13 14.64 2.64
CA LEU A 546 -1.74 14.22 2.80
C LEU A 546 -0.83 15.42 3.04
N VAL A 547 -0.99 16.51 2.28
CA VAL A 547 -0.17 17.71 2.50
C VAL A 547 -0.52 18.40 3.80
N ILE A 548 -1.78 18.35 4.25
CA ILE A 548 -2.19 18.89 5.56
C ILE A 548 -1.50 18.10 6.68
N GLY A 549 -1.56 16.77 6.64
CA GLY A 549 -0.86 15.90 7.59
C GLY A 549 0.66 16.11 7.58
N GLY A 550 1.26 16.21 6.39
CA GLY A 550 2.67 16.52 6.22
C GLY A 550 3.05 17.91 6.77
N ALA A 551 2.19 18.91 6.59
CA ALA A 551 2.39 20.25 7.15
C ALA A 551 2.35 20.25 8.68
N ILE A 552 1.47 19.43 9.29
CA ILE A 552 1.47 19.22 10.74
C ILE A 552 2.80 18.60 11.18
N SER A 553 3.28 17.59 10.47
CA SER A 553 4.58 16.97 10.76
C SER A 553 5.71 18.00 10.73
N TRP A 554 5.82 18.76 9.64
CA TRP A 554 6.80 19.83 9.52
C TRP A 554 6.66 20.88 10.63
N TYR A 555 5.43 21.32 10.94
CA TYR A 555 5.16 22.32 11.95
C TYR A 555 5.63 21.89 13.34
N VAL A 556 5.32 20.67 13.76
CA VAL A 556 5.65 20.19 15.12
C VAL A 556 7.13 19.85 15.29
N THR A 557 7.81 19.45 14.22
CA THR A 557 9.23 19.06 14.23
C THR A 557 10.19 20.21 13.96
N SER A 558 9.71 21.41 13.59
CA SER A 558 10.57 22.56 13.25
C SER A 558 10.47 23.74 14.24
N ARG A 559 9.59 23.68 15.24
CA ARG A 559 9.29 24.85 16.10
C ARG A 559 10.22 25.04 17.29
N SER A 560 10.87 24.00 17.78
CA SER A 560 11.81 24.13 18.90
C SER A 560 13.21 24.46 18.40
N LYS A 561 13.96 25.23 19.18
CA LYS A 561 15.40 25.40 18.97
C LYS A 561 16.19 24.17 19.41
N ASP A 562 15.59 23.34 20.26
CA ASP A 562 16.18 22.09 20.74
C ASP A 562 15.77 20.94 19.80
N GLU A 563 16.76 20.34 19.17
CA GLU A 563 16.60 19.25 18.22
C GLU A 563 16.05 17.97 18.88
N ALA A 564 16.42 17.71 20.15
CA ALA A 564 15.89 16.59 20.91
C ALA A 564 14.38 16.71 21.14
N VAL A 565 13.89 17.92 21.43
CA VAL A 565 12.44 18.19 21.56
C VAL A 565 11.71 18.01 20.25
N ASN A 566 12.29 18.46 19.12
CA ASN A 566 11.68 18.27 17.81
C ASN A 566 11.61 16.80 17.44
N LYS A 567 12.65 16.02 17.73
CA LYS A 567 12.67 14.57 17.52
C LYS A 567 11.61 13.86 18.38
N ALA A 568 11.52 14.17 19.66
CA ALA A 568 10.51 13.59 20.56
C ALA A 568 9.07 13.89 20.09
N ARG A 569 8.80 15.13 19.64
CA ARG A 569 7.50 15.50 19.04
C ARG A 569 7.22 14.75 17.76
N GLY A 570 8.23 14.54 16.90
CA GLY A 570 8.10 13.74 15.69
C GLY A 570 7.73 12.30 16.00
N GLU A 571 8.39 11.66 16.97
CA GLU A 571 8.09 10.31 17.42
C GLU A 571 6.67 10.21 17.99
N GLN A 572 6.28 11.14 18.87
CA GLN A 572 4.94 11.21 19.42
C GLN A 572 3.88 11.40 18.32
N GLY A 573 4.14 12.25 17.33
CA GLY A 573 3.25 12.46 16.20
C GLY A 573 3.10 11.22 15.33
N ASN A 574 4.16 10.45 15.13
CA ASN A 574 4.10 9.16 14.42
C ASN A 574 3.20 8.16 15.15
N LEU A 575 3.23 8.12 16.48
CA LEU A 575 2.34 7.27 17.28
C LEU A 575 0.87 7.67 17.10
N ILE A 576 0.57 8.97 17.14
CA ILE A 576 -0.78 9.49 16.96
C ILE A 576 -1.27 9.20 15.54
N ALA A 577 -0.43 9.44 14.54
CA ALA A 577 -0.74 9.16 13.14
C ALA A 577 -1.02 7.67 12.91
N SER A 578 -0.17 6.79 13.46
CA SER A 578 -0.37 5.33 13.39
C SER A 578 -1.68 4.91 14.10
N GLY A 579 -2.01 5.56 15.21
CA GLY A 579 -3.30 5.37 15.89
C GLY A 579 -4.47 5.74 14.99
N PHE A 580 -4.46 6.92 14.38
CA PHE A 580 -5.51 7.37 13.45
C PHE A 580 -5.69 6.40 12.28
N ILE A 581 -4.57 5.96 11.66
CA ILE A 581 -4.59 5.00 10.55
C ILE A 581 -5.20 3.68 10.99
N ALA A 582 -4.69 3.08 12.06
CA ALA A 582 -5.16 1.79 12.54
C ALA A 582 -6.62 1.86 13.02
N GLY A 583 -6.97 2.88 13.81
CA GLY A 583 -8.32 3.09 14.32
C GLY A 583 -9.33 3.33 13.22
N GLY A 584 -9.06 4.28 12.32
CA GLY A 584 -9.94 4.62 11.20
C GLY A 584 -10.14 3.44 10.24
N ALA A 585 -9.07 2.72 9.91
CA ALA A 585 -9.14 1.56 9.04
C ALA A 585 -9.94 0.40 9.66
N LEU A 586 -9.72 0.08 10.94
CA LEU A 586 -10.48 -0.96 11.65
C LEU A 586 -11.96 -0.60 11.75
N MET A 587 -12.28 0.65 12.10
CA MET A 587 -13.67 1.12 12.19
C MET A 587 -14.34 1.18 10.82
N GLY A 588 -13.60 1.43 9.74
CA GLY A 588 -14.09 1.30 8.38
C GLY A 588 -14.51 -0.13 8.02
N VAL A 589 -13.74 -1.14 8.44
CA VAL A 589 -14.14 -2.56 8.28
C VAL A 589 -15.37 -2.90 9.13
N ILE A 590 -15.44 -2.40 10.37
CA ILE A 590 -16.62 -2.58 11.23
C ILE A 590 -17.86 -1.94 10.59
N SER A 591 -17.73 -0.72 10.04
CA SER A 591 -18.82 -0.08 9.29
C SER A 591 -19.28 -0.90 8.09
N ALA A 592 -18.33 -1.50 7.34
CA ALA A 592 -18.65 -2.39 6.24
C ALA A 592 -19.40 -3.65 6.69
N LEU A 593 -18.98 -4.25 7.80
CA LEU A 593 -19.67 -5.41 8.40
C LEU A 593 -21.10 -5.08 8.85
N LEU A 594 -21.32 -3.90 9.45
CA LEU A 594 -22.64 -3.44 9.85
C LEU A 594 -23.56 -3.26 8.64
N ARG A 595 -23.06 -2.64 7.57
CA ARG A 595 -23.79 -2.46 6.30
C ARG A 595 -24.12 -3.79 5.65
N PHE A 596 -23.15 -4.72 5.60
CA PHE A 596 -23.37 -6.08 5.11
C PHE A 596 -24.45 -6.83 5.91
N GLY A 597 -24.47 -6.62 7.23
CA GLY A 597 -25.50 -7.14 8.13
C GLY A 597 -26.87 -6.43 8.03
N GLY A 598 -27.07 -5.51 7.08
CA GLY A 598 -28.31 -4.80 6.85
C GLY A 598 -28.52 -3.55 7.73
N ILE A 599 -27.53 -3.16 8.54
CA ILE A 599 -27.59 -1.91 9.33
C ILE A 599 -27.07 -0.77 8.45
N GLN A 600 -28.00 -0.09 7.77
CA GLN A 600 -27.68 1.05 6.91
C GLN A 600 -28.46 2.27 7.35
N PHE A 601 -27.80 3.43 7.35
CA PHE A 601 -28.42 4.73 7.58
C PHE A 601 -28.43 5.49 6.27
N ASP A 602 -29.59 6.01 5.88
CA ASP A 602 -29.68 6.86 4.71
C ASP A 602 -29.39 8.32 5.13
N TYR A 603 -28.29 8.85 4.65
CA TYR A 603 -27.86 10.21 4.88
C TYR A 603 -27.60 11.00 3.59
N ALA A 604 -28.00 10.46 2.42
CA ALA A 604 -27.74 11.08 1.13
C ALA A 604 -28.34 12.50 1.03
N ALA A 605 -29.59 12.68 1.51
CA ALA A 605 -30.23 13.99 1.54
C ALA A 605 -29.53 15.00 2.47
N TRP A 606 -28.96 14.54 3.58
CA TRP A 606 -28.17 15.39 4.47
C TRP A 606 -26.83 15.77 3.84
N TRP A 607 -26.16 14.83 3.16
CA TRP A 607 -24.88 15.10 2.52
C TRP A 607 -25.00 16.03 1.30
N ALA A 608 -26.16 16.10 0.67
CA ALA A 608 -26.46 17.10 -0.36
C ALA A 608 -26.60 18.54 0.19
N ASN A 609 -26.69 18.71 1.53
CA ASN A 609 -26.82 20.02 2.15
C ASN A 609 -25.42 20.61 2.43
N PRO A 610 -25.14 21.86 2.02
CA PRO A 610 -23.86 22.53 2.31
C PRO A 610 -23.51 22.62 3.81
N LEU A 611 -24.49 22.59 4.71
CA LEU A 611 -24.24 22.55 6.15
C LEU A 611 -23.50 21.26 6.59
N SER A 612 -23.67 20.15 5.90
CA SER A 612 -22.97 18.92 6.19
C SER A 612 -21.46 19.04 5.91
N GLU A 613 -21.08 19.77 4.85
CA GLU A 613 -19.67 20.07 4.53
C GLU A 613 -19.08 21.08 5.53
N LEU A 614 -19.87 22.07 5.99
CA LEU A 614 -19.42 22.99 7.03
C LEU A 614 -19.17 22.27 8.35
N CYS A 615 -20.06 21.35 8.77
CA CYS A 615 -19.85 20.51 9.94
C CYS A 615 -18.58 19.66 9.79
N SER A 616 -18.34 19.11 8.59
CA SER A 616 -17.13 18.38 8.26
C SER A 616 -15.87 19.21 8.44
N LEU A 617 -15.86 20.43 7.91
CA LEU A 617 -14.73 21.35 8.05
C LEU A 617 -14.43 21.69 9.52
N VAL A 618 -15.46 21.96 10.31
CA VAL A 618 -15.31 22.24 11.75
C VAL A 618 -14.75 21.03 12.50
N ALA A 619 -15.30 19.83 12.25
CA ALA A 619 -14.85 18.59 12.86
C ALA A 619 -13.39 18.30 12.50
N TYR A 620 -13.02 18.53 11.22
CA TYR A 620 -11.65 18.32 10.75
C TYR A 620 -10.65 19.29 11.38
N VAL A 621 -11.00 20.56 11.51
CA VAL A 621 -10.17 21.56 12.21
C VAL A 621 -9.98 21.17 13.68
N LEU A 622 -11.02 20.70 14.35
CA LEU A 622 -10.91 20.20 15.73
C LEU A 622 -9.98 18.99 15.83
N LEU A 623 -10.04 18.08 14.85
CA LEU A 623 -9.15 16.93 14.77
C LEU A 623 -7.68 17.36 14.58
N ILE A 624 -7.41 18.34 13.71
CA ILE A 624 -6.08 18.93 13.51
C ILE A 624 -5.56 19.57 14.80
N ILE A 625 -6.40 20.34 15.49
CA ILE A 625 -6.04 20.96 16.78
C ILE A 625 -5.72 19.90 17.83
N TYR A 626 -6.52 18.83 17.90
CA TYR A 626 -6.24 17.68 18.78
C TYR A 626 -4.88 17.07 18.44
N PHE A 627 -4.61 16.79 17.15
CA PHE A 627 -3.35 16.20 16.69
C PHE A 627 -2.15 17.03 17.14
N ILE A 628 -2.15 18.34 16.83
CA ILE A 628 -1.06 19.27 17.20
C ILE A 628 -0.89 19.38 18.73
N ARG A 629 -1.97 19.39 19.50
CA ARG A 629 -1.88 19.46 20.97
C ARG A 629 -1.34 18.17 21.58
N ALA A 630 -1.77 17.03 21.06
CA ALA A 630 -1.35 15.72 21.53
C ALA A 630 0.13 15.43 21.23
N THR A 631 0.69 15.99 20.15
CA THR A 631 2.12 15.90 19.83
C THR A 631 3.00 16.78 20.68
N LYS A 632 2.46 17.81 21.34
CA LYS A 632 3.21 18.75 22.18
C LYS A 632 3.26 18.34 23.66
N LYS A 633 2.46 17.36 24.05
CA LYS A 633 2.45 16.80 25.41
C LYS A 633 3.55 15.77 25.56
#